data_80bf4071a4bb21bf3496369c38aa6887
#
_entry.id   80bf4071a4bb21bf3496369c38aa6887
#
_cell.length_a   1.000
_cell.length_b   1.000
_cell.length_c   1.000
_cell.angle_alpha   90.00
_cell.angle_beta   90.00
_cell.angle_gamma   90.00
#
_symmetry.space_group_name_H-M   'P 1'
#
loop_
_entity.id
_entity.type
_entity.pdbx_description
1 polymer ?
#
loop_
_entity_poly.entity_id
_entity_poly.type
_entity_poly.pdbx_seq_one_letter_code
_entity_poly.pdbx_strand_id
1 'polypeptide(L)'
;MDEFEKLFARADCTNFTAKYEASCHCGAVRYHVCSDPVDAKICHCIMCQKLHGAPMQWAAIFHKRHVRFCAGLNHLRFFNSNLNRAERILPCKVSCNLCGAHLADEGRNMWLAFPSLFDFGAPPKVPETFKPTCHIFYAARVFDMDDRLPKWAGHREISARLG
;
A
#
# COMPACT_ATOMS: atom_id res chain seq x y z
N MET A 1 -11.61 -1.96 22.60
CA MET A 1 -11.20 -1.40 21.31
C MET A 1 -9.75 -1.75 21.10
N ASP A 2 -9.47 -2.54 20.08
CA ASP A 2 -8.11 -2.95 19.71
C ASP A 2 -7.25 -1.71 19.40
N GLU A 3 -5.93 -1.81 19.58
CA GLU A 3 -4.97 -0.75 19.26
C GLU A 3 -5.08 -0.30 17.78
N PHE A 4 -5.36 -1.25 16.90
CA PHE A 4 -5.63 -0.98 15.50
C PHE A 4 -6.90 -0.14 15.29
N GLU A 5 -8.00 -0.52 15.97
CA GLU A 5 -9.25 0.25 15.93
C GLU A 5 -9.07 1.66 16.47
N LYS A 6 -8.29 1.80 17.56
CA LYS A 6 -7.97 3.12 18.12
C LYS A 6 -7.21 4.01 17.16
N LEU A 7 -6.26 3.42 16.42
CA LEU A 7 -5.42 4.17 15.47
C LEU A 7 -6.22 4.66 14.27
N PHE A 8 -7.08 3.81 13.69
CA PHE A 8 -7.79 4.11 12.45
C PHE A 8 -9.23 4.64 12.65
N ALA A 9 -9.83 4.44 13.82
CA ALA A 9 -11.10 5.07 14.20
C ALA A 9 -10.89 6.49 14.76
N ARG A 10 -9.72 6.76 15.33
CA ARG A 10 -9.28 8.09 15.80
C ARG A 10 -8.30 8.72 14.83
N ALA A 11 -8.56 8.69 13.55
CA ALA A 11 -7.83 9.61 12.70
C ALA A 11 -8.06 11.02 13.25
N ASP A 12 -6.98 11.72 13.61
CA ASP A 12 -6.96 13.09 14.14
C ASP A 12 -7.49 14.12 13.14
N CYS A 13 -8.45 13.71 12.37
CA CYS A 13 -9.21 14.56 11.50
C CYS A 13 -10.46 14.94 12.25
N THR A 14 -10.35 15.88 13.16
CA THR A 14 -11.49 16.59 13.74
C THR A 14 -12.42 17.12 12.64
N ASN A 15 -11.91 17.17 11.40
CA ASN A 15 -12.63 17.43 10.16
C ASN A 15 -12.06 16.54 9.05
N PHE A 16 -12.17 15.18 9.18
CA PHE A 16 -11.71 14.26 8.15
C PHE A 16 -12.57 14.42 6.90
N THR A 17 -12.04 15.10 5.91
CA THR A 17 -12.63 15.13 4.58
C THR A 17 -11.92 14.12 3.72
N ALA A 18 -12.61 13.06 3.31
CA ALA A 18 -12.09 12.07 2.39
C ALA A 18 -11.69 12.73 1.07
N LYS A 19 -10.43 12.54 0.67
CA LYS A 19 -9.94 12.96 -0.65
C LYS A 19 -10.03 11.83 -1.66
N TYR A 20 -9.71 10.61 -1.21
CA TYR A 20 -9.78 9.40 -2.03
C TYR A 20 -10.37 8.25 -1.23
N GLU A 21 -11.02 7.32 -1.93
CA GLU A 21 -11.60 6.10 -1.37
C GLU A 21 -10.97 4.86 -1.99
N ALA A 22 -10.69 3.87 -1.14
CA ALA A 22 -10.19 2.56 -1.55
C ALA A 22 -11.09 1.45 -1.00
N SER A 23 -11.23 0.37 -1.75
CA SER A 23 -11.97 -0.81 -1.33
C SER A 23 -11.30 -2.10 -1.80
N CYS A 24 -11.53 -3.20 -1.06
CA CYS A 24 -11.19 -4.53 -1.55
C CYS A 24 -12.14 -4.93 -2.69
N HIS A 25 -11.81 -6.02 -3.40
CA HIS A 25 -12.62 -6.51 -4.51
C HIS A 25 -14.10 -6.75 -4.14
N CYS A 26 -14.37 -7.40 -3.00
CA CYS A 26 -15.73 -7.70 -2.57
C CYS A 26 -16.47 -6.51 -1.93
N GLY A 27 -15.77 -5.38 -1.67
CA GLY A 27 -16.34 -4.18 -1.07
C GLY A 27 -16.55 -4.25 0.45
N ALA A 28 -16.25 -5.38 1.11
CA ALA A 28 -16.43 -5.53 2.55
C ALA A 28 -15.49 -4.62 3.36
N VAL A 29 -14.27 -4.41 2.87
CA VAL A 29 -13.30 -3.49 3.47
C VAL A 29 -13.21 -2.22 2.64
N ARG A 30 -13.42 -1.09 3.29
CA ARG A 30 -13.31 0.24 2.66
C ARG A 30 -12.61 1.21 3.59
N TYR A 31 -11.73 2.02 3.03
CA TYR A 31 -11.08 3.09 3.77
C TYR A 31 -10.91 4.35 2.93
N HIS A 32 -10.82 5.46 3.60
CA HIS A 32 -10.57 6.77 3.02
C HIS A 32 -9.17 7.27 3.37
N VAL A 33 -8.62 8.12 2.52
CA VAL A 33 -7.45 8.93 2.83
C VAL A 33 -7.81 10.40 2.63
N CYS A 34 -7.29 11.28 3.50
CA CYS A 34 -7.61 12.71 3.49
C CYS A 34 -6.55 13.58 2.81
N SER A 35 -5.52 12.96 2.25
CA SER A 35 -4.38 13.68 1.63
C SER A 35 -3.93 12.99 0.35
N ASP A 36 -3.08 13.66 -0.42
CA ASP A 36 -2.25 13.02 -1.42
C ASP A 36 -1.20 12.12 -0.74
N PRO A 37 -0.72 11.06 -1.41
CA PRO A 37 0.42 10.31 -0.91
C PRO A 37 1.67 11.19 -0.87
N VAL A 38 2.57 10.90 0.07
CA VAL A 38 3.87 11.60 0.17
C VAL A 38 4.86 11.13 -0.89
N ASP A 39 4.67 9.93 -1.41
CA ASP A 39 5.46 9.33 -2.50
C ASP A 39 4.73 8.10 -3.05
N ALA A 40 5.16 7.60 -4.19
CA ALA A 40 4.71 6.33 -4.74
C ALA A 40 5.89 5.63 -5.41
N LYS A 41 5.94 4.29 -5.31
CA LYS A 41 7.06 3.47 -5.79
C LYS A 41 6.59 2.17 -6.38
N ILE A 42 7.40 1.59 -7.26
CA ILE A 42 7.24 0.22 -7.74
C ILE A 42 8.31 -0.66 -7.10
N CYS A 43 7.89 -1.67 -6.34
CA CYS A 43 8.77 -2.61 -5.66
C CYS A 43 8.84 -3.93 -6.43
N HIS A 44 10.06 -4.38 -6.74
CA HIS A 44 10.33 -5.62 -7.47
C HIS A 44 10.86 -6.75 -6.57
N CYS A 45 10.82 -6.62 -5.23
CA CYS A 45 11.37 -7.63 -4.35
C CYS A 45 10.60 -8.96 -4.47
N ILE A 46 11.32 -10.07 -4.22
CA ILE A 46 10.76 -11.42 -4.31
C ILE A 46 9.57 -11.62 -3.37
N MET A 47 9.59 -10.99 -2.19
CA MET A 47 8.49 -11.04 -1.24
C MET A 47 7.21 -10.44 -1.83
N CYS A 48 7.30 -9.24 -2.43
CA CYS A 48 6.17 -8.60 -3.10
C CYS A 48 5.66 -9.45 -4.27
N GLN A 49 6.56 -9.99 -5.09
CA GLN A 49 6.19 -10.86 -6.20
C GLN A 49 5.38 -12.07 -5.71
N LYS A 50 5.83 -12.76 -4.68
CA LYS A 50 5.16 -13.95 -4.15
C LYS A 50 3.84 -13.62 -3.46
N LEU A 51 3.78 -12.59 -2.64
CA LEU A 51 2.58 -12.22 -1.90
C LEU A 51 1.46 -11.72 -2.81
N HIS A 52 1.81 -11.02 -3.87
CA HIS A 52 0.84 -10.47 -4.82
C HIS A 52 0.57 -11.39 -6.02
N GLY A 53 1.39 -12.42 -6.25
CA GLY A 53 1.31 -13.22 -7.47
C GLY A 53 1.50 -12.37 -8.72
N ALA A 54 2.37 -11.36 -8.65
CA ALA A 54 2.58 -10.34 -9.67
C ALA A 54 4.07 -10.03 -9.82
N PRO A 55 4.51 -9.51 -10.99
CA PRO A 55 5.93 -9.22 -11.22
C PRO A 55 6.46 -8.07 -10.36
N MET A 56 5.59 -7.23 -9.84
CA MET A 56 5.93 -6.04 -9.03
C MET A 56 4.72 -5.57 -8.23
N GLN A 57 4.96 -4.69 -7.27
CA GLN A 57 3.92 -4.03 -6.49
C GLN A 57 4.04 -2.51 -6.65
N TRP A 58 2.96 -1.87 -7.03
CA TRP A 58 2.83 -0.42 -7.02
C TRP A 58 2.20 0.02 -5.69
N ALA A 59 2.90 0.89 -4.94
CA ALA A 59 2.43 1.38 -3.65
C ALA A 59 2.49 2.91 -3.59
N ALA A 60 1.45 3.51 -3.06
CA ALA A 60 1.37 4.92 -2.69
C ALA A 60 1.49 5.05 -1.17
N ILE A 61 2.33 5.94 -0.69
CA ILE A 61 2.75 6.04 0.70
C ILE A 61 2.00 7.17 1.40
N PHE A 62 1.28 6.84 2.45
CA PHE A 62 0.53 7.79 3.28
C PHE A 62 1.02 7.76 4.73
N HIS A 63 0.88 8.87 5.45
CA HIS A 63 0.93 8.81 6.91
C HIS A 63 -0.30 8.07 7.44
N LYS A 64 -0.13 7.18 8.42
CA LYS A 64 -1.26 6.43 9.02
C LYS A 64 -2.38 7.34 9.53
N ARG A 65 -2.05 8.49 10.09
CA ARG A 65 -3.02 9.48 10.56
C ARG A 65 -3.96 10.02 9.48
N HIS A 66 -3.60 9.86 8.21
CA HIS A 66 -4.41 10.29 7.06
C HIS A 66 -5.32 9.18 6.53
N VAL A 67 -5.34 8.03 7.17
CA VAL A 67 -6.13 6.87 6.77
C VAL A 67 -7.25 6.62 7.76
N ARG A 68 -8.46 6.38 7.28
CA ARG A 68 -9.62 6.05 8.10
C ARG A 68 -10.44 4.93 7.46
N PHE A 69 -10.68 3.87 8.21
CA PHE A 69 -11.57 2.80 7.76
C PHE A 69 -13.04 3.20 7.92
N CYS A 70 -13.80 2.98 6.86
CA CYS A 70 -15.24 3.23 6.81
C CYS A 70 -16.04 1.96 7.05
N ALA A 71 -15.47 0.80 6.71
CA ALA A 71 -16.10 -0.51 6.88
C ALA A 71 -15.06 -1.63 6.91
N GLY A 72 -15.38 -2.71 7.58
CA GLY A 72 -14.69 -3.98 7.43
C GLY A 72 -13.46 -4.17 8.31
N LEU A 73 -13.30 -3.47 9.43
CA LEU A 73 -12.19 -3.71 10.36
C LEU A 73 -12.12 -5.17 10.81
N ASN A 74 -13.26 -5.82 11.02
CA ASN A 74 -13.38 -7.23 11.39
C ASN A 74 -13.06 -8.20 10.24
N HIS A 75 -12.89 -7.70 9.02
CA HIS A 75 -12.52 -8.49 7.84
C HIS A 75 -11.04 -8.31 7.45
N LEU A 76 -10.26 -7.69 8.31
CA LEU A 76 -8.82 -7.54 8.07
C LEU A 76 -8.07 -8.80 8.50
N ARG A 77 -7.13 -9.18 7.66
CA ARG A 77 -6.13 -10.21 7.92
C ARG A 77 -4.75 -9.58 7.87
N PHE A 78 -3.93 -9.93 8.85
CA PHE A 78 -2.56 -9.44 8.97
C PHE A 78 -1.57 -10.59 8.75
N PHE A 79 -0.44 -10.27 8.13
CA PHE A 79 0.64 -11.23 7.92
C PHE A 79 2.00 -10.53 8.03
N ASN A 80 2.79 -10.94 9.00
CA ASN A 80 4.19 -10.51 9.08
C ASN A 80 5.05 -11.43 8.21
N SER A 81 5.50 -10.93 7.07
CA SER A 81 6.27 -11.71 6.10
C SER A 81 7.72 -11.99 6.53
N ASN A 82 8.28 -11.20 7.45
CA ASN A 82 9.62 -11.42 7.97
C ASN A 82 9.65 -12.58 8.97
N LEU A 83 8.60 -12.70 9.80
CA LEU A 83 8.46 -13.76 10.80
C LEU A 83 7.65 -14.96 10.29
N ASN A 84 7.05 -14.83 9.10
CA ASN A 84 6.15 -15.82 8.51
C ASN A 84 4.98 -16.18 9.44
N ARG A 85 4.32 -15.16 10.02
CA ARG A 85 3.23 -15.31 10.98
C ARG A 85 1.99 -14.53 10.56
N ALA A 86 0.81 -15.14 10.75
CA ALA A 86 -0.48 -14.51 10.53
C ALA A 86 -0.88 -13.63 11.74
N GLU A 87 -0.02 -12.68 12.08
CA GLU A 87 -0.18 -11.77 13.22
C GLU A 87 0.10 -10.33 12.79
N ARG A 88 -0.56 -9.37 13.47
CA ARG A 88 -0.24 -7.94 13.29
C ARG A 88 1.01 -7.58 14.11
N ILE A 89 2.15 -7.88 13.53
CA ILE A 89 3.47 -7.45 14.02
C ILE A 89 4.08 -6.57 12.95
N LEU A 90 4.35 -5.31 13.27
CA LEU A 90 4.79 -4.31 12.28
C LEU A 90 6.27 -4.49 11.90
N PRO A 91 6.62 -4.34 10.63
CA PRO A 91 5.73 -4.10 9.49
C PRO A 91 4.96 -5.36 9.08
N CYS A 92 3.73 -5.21 8.62
CA CYS A 92 2.92 -6.35 8.18
C CYS A 92 2.10 -6.05 6.92
N LYS A 93 1.65 -7.12 6.30
CA LYS A 93 0.75 -7.09 5.15
C LYS A 93 -0.68 -7.11 5.64
N VAL A 94 -1.54 -6.31 5.00
CA VAL A 94 -2.96 -6.21 5.35
C VAL A 94 -3.79 -6.64 4.15
N SER A 95 -4.70 -7.57 4.35
CA SER A 95 -5.58 -8.09 3.31
C SER A 95 -7.00 -8.29 3.81
N CYS A 96 -7.94 -8.40 2.87
CA CYS A 96 -9.32 -8.78 3.17
C CYS A 96 -9.42 -10.29 3.38
N ASN A 97 -9.99 -10.73 4.51
CA ASN A 97 -10.14 -12.16 4.81
C ASN A 97 -11.25 -12.84 4.00
N LEU A 98 -12.13 -12.08 3.34
CA LEU A 98 -13.23 -12.61 2.53
C LEU A 98 -12.81 -12.84 1.07
N CYS A 99 -12.22 -11.84 0.41
CA CYS A 99 -11.85 -11.95 -1.01
C CYS A 99 -10.36 -12.12 -1.26
N GLY A 100 -9.52 -12.00 -0.21
CA GLY A 100 -8.08 -12.12 -0.31
C GLY A 100 -7.35 -10.92 -0.95
N ALA A 101 -8.07 -9.85 -1.30
CA ALA A 101 -7.44 -8.66 -1.86
C ALA A 101 -6.42 -8.06 -0.89
N HIS A 102 -5.21 -7.79 -1.39
CA HIS A 102 -4.21 -7.05 -0.62
C HIS A 102 -4.61 -5.58 -0.55
N LEU A 103 -4.64 -5.02 0.66
CA LEU A 103 -5.11 -3.65 0.91
C LEU A 103 -3.96 -2.67 1.06
N ALA A 104 -2.93 -3.07 1.79
CA ALA A 104 -1.77 -2.23 2.06
C ALA A 104 -0.65 -3.01 2.75
N ASP A 105 0.53 -2.37 2.82
CA ASP A 105 1.58 -2.72 3.77
C ASP A 105 1.52 -1.71 4.92
N GLU A 106 1.37 -2.20 6.15
CA GLU A 106 1.38 -1.38 7.34
C GLU A 106 2.78 -1.30 7.91
N GLY A 107 3.39 -0.13 7.86
CA GLY A 107 4.63 0.19 8.57
C GLY A 107 4.36 0.76 9.96
N ARG A 108 5.40 1.25 10.65
CA ARG A 108 5.23 1.87 11.97
C ARG A 108 4.45 3.19 11.91
N ASN A 109 4.80 4.06 10.98
CA ASN A 109 4.22 5.39 10.82
C ASN A 109 3.50 5.58 9.48
N MET A 110 3.73 4.69 8.53
CA MET A 110 3.28 4.81 7.17
C MET A 110 2.32 3.69 6.79
N TRP A 111 1.42 4.01 5.87
CA TRP A 111 0.48 3.10 5.24
C TRP A 111 0.79 3.10 3.74
N LEU A 112 1.25 1.98 3.23
CA LEU A 112 1.58 1.81 1.82
C LEU A 112 0.36 1.18 1.13
N ALA A 113 -0.48 2.04 0.58
CA ALA A 113 -1.71 1.64 -0.11
C ALA A 113 -1.44 1.24 -1.55
N PHE A 114 -2.25 0.34 -2.10
CA PHE A 114 -2.13 -0.08 -3.50
C PHE A 114 -3.09 0.73 -4.37
N PRO A 115 -2.58 1.56 -5.29
CA PRO A 115 -3.40 2.51 -6.04
C PRO A 115 -4.53 1.88 -6.86
N SER A 116 -4.37 0.62 -7.30
CA SER A 116 -5.42 -0.11 -8.03
C SER A 116 -6.69 -0.38 -7.22
N LEU A 117 -6.67 -0.20 -5.90
CA LEU A 117 -7.84 -0.33 -5.02
C LEU A 117 -8.64 0.97 -4.90
N PHE A 118 -8.08 2.09 -5.36
CA PHE A 118 -8.74 3.39 -5.28
C PHE A 118 -9.72 3.58 -6.43
N ASP A 119 -10.81 4.26 -6.14
CA ASP A 119 -11.81 4.65 -7.15
C ASP A 119 -11.32 5.87 -7.93
N PHE A 120 -10.71 5.62 -9.08
CA PHE A 120 -10.28 6.63 -10.03
C PHE A 120 -11.12 6.65 -11.31
N GLY A 121 -12.26 5.99 -11.31
CA GLY A 121 -13.16 5.87 -12.47
C GLY A 121 -12.80 4.69 -13.39
N ALA A 122 -13.59 4.53 -14.46
CA ALA A 122 -13.43 3.49 -15.46
C ALA A 122 -13.50 4.10 -16.88
N PRO A 123 -12.38 4.22 -17.62
CA PRO A 123 -11.02 3.85 -17.23
C PRO A 123 -10.43 4.76 -16.13
N PRO A 124 -9.51 4.25 -15.30
CA PRO A 124 -9.00 5.00 -14.16
C PRO A 124 -8.19 6.24 -14.59
N LYS A 125 -8.51 7.38 -14.00
CA LYS A 125 -7.74 8.62 -14.14
C LYS A 125 -6.87 8.83 -12.90
N VAL A 126 -5.72 8.18 -12.89
CA VAL A 126 -4.80 8.18 -11.74
C VAL A 126 -4.23 9.59 -11.53
N PRO A 127 -4.40 10.18 -10.33
CA PRO A 127 -3.78 11.46 -10.00
C PRO A 127 -2.25 11.41 -10.09
N GLU A 128 -1.64 12.52 -10.46
CA GLU A 128 -0.18 12.61 -10.65
C GLU A 128 0.60 12.21 -9.40
N THR A 129 0.09 12.53 -8.22
CA THR A 129 0.71 12.22 -6.93
C THR A 129 0.76 10.71 -6.60
N PHE A 130 -0.07 9.89 -7.26
CA PHE A 130 -0.04 8.43 -7.15
C PHE A 130 0.91 7.76 -8.14
N LYS A 131 1.37 8.47 -9.15
CA LYS A 131 2.30 7.91 -10.13
C LYS A 131 3.65 7.60 -9.46
N PRO A 132 4.25 6.44 -9.78
CA PRO A 132 5.50 6.06 -9.17
C PRO A 132 6.64 7.02 -9.54
N THR A 133 7.51 7.30 -8.57
CA THR A 133 8.68 8.16 -8.74
C THR A 133 9.96 7.38 -8.99
N CYS A 134 9.97 6.09 -8.65
CA CYS A 134 11.12 5.21 -8.88
C CYS A 134 10.74 3.73 -8.78
N HIS A 135 11.66 2.88 -9.24
CA HIS A 135 11.68 1.45 -8.97
C HIS A 135 12.65 1.15 -7.83
N ILE A 136 12.23 0.30 -6.89
CA ILE A 136 13.08 -0.21 -5.82
C ILE A 136 13.19 -1.74 -5.90
N PHE A 137 14.26 -2.30 -5.34
CA PHE A 137 14.58 -3.73 -5.46
C PHE A 137 14.60 -4.21 -6.91
N TYR A 138 15.03 -3.33 -7.81
CA TYR A 138 15.05 -3.59 -9.26
C TYR A 138 16.04 -4.68 -9.67
N ALA A 139 17.01 -5.00 -8.81
CA ALA A 139 17.92 -6.13 -9.02
C ALA A 139 17.18 -7.48 -9.10
N ALA A 140 16.01 -7.60 -8.44
CA ALA A 140 15.18 -8.81 -8.42
C ALA A 140 14.03 -8.80 -9.45
N ARG A 141 13.99 -7.84 -10.36
CA ARG A 141 12.92 -7.69 -11.36
C ARG A 141 12.73 -8.95 -12.21
N VAL A 142 11.51 -9.21 -12.60
CA VAL A 142 11.16 -10.32 -13.51
C VAL A 142 11.54 -9.99 -14.95
N PHE A 143 11.37 -8.74 -15.36
CA PHE A 143 11.73 -8.23 -16.69
C PHE A 143 12.09 -6.73 -16.59
N ASP A 144 12.74 -6.22 -17.64
CA ASP A 144 13.12 -4.82 -17.70
C ASP A 144 11.91 -3.90 -17.92
N MET A 145 11.92 -2.76 -17.25
CA MET A 145 10.92 -1.70 -17.42
C MET A 145 11.52 -0.61 -18.31
N ASP A 146 10.91 -0.41 -19.49
CA ASP A 146 11.30 0.64 -20.43
C ASP A 146 10.56 1.95 -20.09
N ASP A 147 11.00 2.57 -19.00
CA ASP A 147 10.55 3.89 -18.57
C ASP A 147 11.74 4.74 -18.11
N ARG A 148 11.48 6.03 -17.89
CA ARG A 148 12.52 6.99 -17.46
C ARG A 148 12.67 7.09 -15.95
N LEU A 149 11.95 6.26 -15.17
CA LEU A 149 12.03 6.32 -13.72
C LEU A 149 13.38 5.79 -13.21
N PRO A 150 13.95 6.41 -12.18
CA PRO A 150 15.14 5.89 -11.52
C PRO A 150 14.93 4.46 -11.03
N LYS A 151 15.93 3.61 -11.22
CA LYS A 151 15.92 2.19 -10.85
C LYS A 151 17.00 1.90 -9.83
N TRP A 152 16.59 1.49 -8.63
CA TRP A 152 17.47 1.23 -7.50
C TRP A 152 17.57 -0.27 -7.24
N ALA A 153 18.80 -0.78 -7.02
CA ALA A 153 19.03 -2.20 -6.75
C ALA A 153 18.26 -2.71 -5.52
N GLY A 154 18.18 -1.89 -4.49
CA GLY A 154 17.41 -2.09 -3.27
C GLY A 154 16.58 -0.85 -2.96
N HIS A 155 16.66 -0.35 -1.72
CA HIS A 155 15.99 0.90 -1.33
C HIS A 155 16.58 2.11 -2.04
N ARG A 156 15.70 3.10 -2.28
CA ARG A 156 16.06 4.37 -2.91
C ARG A 156 17.18 5.08 -2.15
N GLU A 157 18.15 5.62 -2.88
CA GLU A 157 19.26 6.45 -2.41
C GLU A 157 20.29 5.76 -1.48
N ILE A 158 19.97 4.59 -0.93
CA ILE A 158 20.85 3.81 -0.06
C ILE A 158 21.38 2.53 -0.70
N SER A 159 21.04 2.29 -1.96
CA SER A 159 21.53 1.19 -2.79
C SER A 159 22.07 1.69 -4.11
N ALA A 160 22.70 0.80 -4.91
CA ALA A 160 23.20 1.15 -6.23
C ALA A 160 22.05 1.53 -7.18
N ARG A 161 22.26 2.60 -7.96
CA ARG A 161 21.37 2.98 -9.04
C ARG A 161 21.70 2.14 -10.28
N LEU A 162 20.67 1.51 -10.87
CA LEU A 162 20.80 0.62 -12.02
C LEU A 162 20.31 1.24 -13.35
N GLY A 163 19.65 2.38 -13.24
CA GLY A 163 19.11 3.09 -14.38
C GLY A 163 18.43 4.41 -14.02
#